data_d32eadd4b75016132f07d24f0124075b
#
_entry.id   d32eadd4b75016132f07d24f0124075b
#
_cell.length_a   1.000
_cell.length_b   1.000
_cell.length_c   1.000
_cell.angle_alpha   90.00
_cell.angle_beta   90.00
_cell.angle_gamma   90.00
#
_symmetry.space_group_name_H-M   'P 1'
#
loop_
_entity.id
_entity.type
_entity.pdbx_description
1 polymer ?
#
loop_
_entity_poly.entity_id
_entity_poly.type
_entity_poly.pdbx_seq_one_letter_code
_entity_poly.pdbx_strand_id
1 'polypeptide(L)'
;MTTNPSAELLDNLLTATGQTTAVREEVRVWSMSGVERVAFPDGSTAIFKYAKKPFDSEDQALRLAHTLGVPVPQVHASAVLNGWLGMLMEDLGPSVREADDLDGVAAAVILHGTRTAPPLPVLDQNRLRTLPARALEHLERLRKADRWQDADDVKDALDRIAQAAEARSAGATLEPFGWVHSEFHPTSLHIGERGWRLLDFARAFTGPGLLDLSSWHGTIEPPHPIRLRVYLEQYVTAGGTPDALAPRGGLTAEHWALGWHRMWAVEWFMEQSIRWINDPATDPAYIKAVRRHLTDVLHLLEI
;
A
#
# COMPACT_ATOMS: atom_id res chain seq x y z
N MET A 1 3.44 -24.99 10.77
CA MET A 1 2.60 -23.78 11.00
C MET A 1 3.13 -23.10 12.24
N THR A 2 3.74 -21.93 12.13
CA THR A 2 4.12 -21.15 13.31
C THR A 2 2.84 -20.60 13.93
N THR A 3 2.58 -20.94 15.17
CA THR A 3 1.50 -20.38 15.99
C THR A 3 1.62 -18.85 15.99
N ASN A 4 0.49 -18.16 15.90
CA ASN A 4 0.45 -16.69 16.00
C ASN A 4 0.93 -16.26 17.40
N PRO A 5 2.06 -15.54 17.53
CA PRO A 5 2.62 -15.16 18.82
C PRO A 5 2.02 -13.87 19.39
N SER A 6 0.81 -13.47 18.97
CA SER A 6 0.24 -12.16 19.33
C SER A 6 0.14 -11.93 20.84
N ALA A 7 -0.18 -12.97 21.61
CA ALA A 7 -0.25 -12.86 23.08
C ALA A 7 1.13 -12.57 23.68
N GLU A 8 2.14 -13.34 23.32
CA GLU A 8 3.52 -13.16 23.81
C GLU A 8 4.14 -11.85 23.33
N LEU A 9 3.86 -11.43 22.09
CA LEU A 9 4.26 -10.11 21.58
C LEU A 9 3.65 -8.97 22.40
N LEU A 10 2.36 -9.07 22.70
CA LEU A 10 1.70 -8.06 23.53
C LEU A 10 2.30 -8.02 24.92
N ASP A 11 2.51 -9.17 25.58
CA ASP A 11 3.10 -9.22 26.94
C ASP A 11 4.49 -8.60 26.97
N ASN A 12 5.31 -8.83 25.93
CA ASN A 12 6.63 -8.18 25.81
C ASN A 12 6.52 -6.66 25.67
N LEU A 13 5.57 -6.17 24.87
CA LEU A 13 5.35 -4.74 24.67
C LEU A 13 4.82 -4.06 25.93
N LEU A 14 3.92 -4.71 26.67
CA LEU A 14 3.39 -4.21 27.93
C LEU A 14 4.49 -4.12 29.00
N THR A 15 5.32 -5.17 29.10
CA THR A 15 6.47 -5.16 30.00
C THR A 15 7.43 -4.01 29.69
N ALA A 16 7.71 -3.78 28.38
CA ALA A 16 8.61 -2.72 27.93
C ALA A 16 8.05 -1.30 28.19
N THR A 17 6.74 -1.15 28.25
CA THR A 17 6.04 0.13 28.51
C THR A 17 5.62 0.30 29.97
N GLY A 18 5.84 -0.69 30.83
CA GLY A 18 5.42 -0.67 32.24
C GLY A 18 3.90 -0.72 32.40
N GLN A 19 3.19 -1.28 31.44
CA GLN A 19 1.71 -1.37 31.41
C GLN A 19 1.23 -2.79 31.70
N THR A 20 -0.04 -2.90 32.09
CA THR A 20 -0.77 -4.17 32.19
C THR A 20 -2.07 -4.07 31.41
N THR A 21 -2.51 -5.17 30.78
CA THR A 21 -3.80 -5.18 30.07
C THR A 21 -4.96 -5.46 31.03
N ALA A 22 -6.10 -4.80 30.77
CA ALA A 22 -7.38 -5.18 31.36
C ALA A 22 -8.22 -6.01 30.37
N VAL A 23 -8.38 -5.54 29.15
CA VAL A 23 -9.25 -6.14 28.12
C VAL A 23 -8.60 -5.99 26.74
N ARG A 24 -8.75 -7.03 25.90
CA ARG A 24 -8.42 -7.00 24.47
C ARG A 24 -9.71 -7.09 23.66
N GLU A 25 -9.89 -6.22 22.71
CA GLU A 25 -11.01 -6.20 21.77
C GLU A 25 -10.47 -6.34 20.35
N GLU A 26 -10.92 -7.37 19.63
CA GLU A 26 -10.56 -7.56 18.23
C GLU A 26 -11.22 -6.50 17.36
N VAL A 27 -10.42 -5.75 16.60
CA VAL A 27 -10.89 -4.79 15.60
C VAL A 27 -10.93 -5.44 14.22
N ARG A 28 -9.84 -6.12 13.84
CA ARG A 28 -9.72 -6.82 12.57
C ARG A 28 -8.59 -7.85 12.64
N VAL A 29 -8.87 -9.08 12.27
CA VAL A 29 -7.86 -10.15 12.22
C VAL A 29 -7.96 -10.93 10.92
N TRP A 30 -6.81 -11.26 10.35
CA TRP A 30 -6.68 -12.15 9.22
C TRP A 30 -5.38 -12.98 9.32
N SER A 31 -5.09 -13.84 8.35
CA SER A 31 -3.99 -14.82 8.47
C SER A 31 -2.59 -14.24 8.59
N MET A 32 -2.38 -12.99 8.22
CA MET A 32 -1.05 -12.35 8.15
C MET A 32 -0.89 -11.15 9.09
N SER A 33 -1.97 -10.60 9.62
CA SER A 33 -1.95 -9.48 10.55
C SER A 33 -3.20 -9.42 11.40
N GLY A 34 -3.14 -8.65 12.49
CA GLY A 34 -4.30 -8.33 13.31
C GLY A 34 -4.16 -6.97 13.96
N VAL A 35 -5.31 -6.39 14.25
CA VAL A 35 -5.46 -5.12 14.96
C VAL A 35 -6.44 -5.33 16.10
N GLU A 36 -6.01 -5.00 17.30
CA GLU A 36 -6.82 -5.10 18.51
C GLU A 36 -6.74 -3.78 19.30
N ARG A 37 -7.83 -3.43 19.97
CA ARG A 37 -7.81 -2.39 21.00
C ARG A 37 -7.45 -3.02 22.33
N VAL A 38 -6.55 -2.37 23.06
CA VAL A 38 -6.12 -2.79 24.40
C VAL A 38 -6.53 -1.71 25.40
N ALA A 39 -7.32 -2.08 26.41
CA ALA A 39 -7.71 -1.19 27.51
C ALA A 39 -6.84 -1.47 28.74
N PHE A 40 -6.38 -0.40 29.38
CA PHE A 40 -5.56 -0.45 30.59
C PHE A 40 -6.39 -0.19 31.86
N PRO A 41 -5.89 -0.62 33.05
CA PRO A 41 -6.62 -0.42 34.29
C PRO A 41 -6.90 1.04 34.66
N ASP A 42 -6.10 1.98 34.16
CA ASP A 42 -6.29 3.42 34.35
C ASP A 42 -7.35 4.04 33.43
N GLY A 43 -7.99 3.21 32.58
CA GLY A 43 -9.01 3.64 31.63
C GLY A 43 -8.45 4.15 30.30
N SER A 44 -7.14 4.23 30.13
CA SER A 44 -6.53 4.55 28.83
C SER A 44 -6.61 3.36 27.86
N THR A 45 -6.46 3.65 26.55
CA THR A 45 -6.48 2.64 25.49
C THR A 45 -5.30 2.80 24.54
N ALA A 46 -4.93 1.71 23.88
CA ALA A 46 -3.97 1.71 22.80
C ALA A 46 -4.43 0.74 21.69
N ILE A 47 -3.86 0.89 20.50
CA ILE A 47 -4.01 -0.10 19.42
C ILE A 47 -2.80 -1.02 19.43
N PHE A 48 -3.04 -2.32 19.52
CA PHE A 48 -2.07 -3.36 19.29
C PHE A 48 -2.24 -3.88 17.87
N LYS A 49 -1.25 -3.60 17.00
CA LYS A 49 -1.18 -4.15 15.64
C LYS A 49 -0.04 -5.14 15.58
N TYR A 50 -0.29 -6.30 14.95
CA TYR A 50 0.73 -7.30 14.71
C TYR A 50 0.66 -7.81 13.27
N ALA A 51 1.81 -8.10 12.68
CA ALA A 51 1.90 -8.55 11.29
C ALA A 51 3.16 -9.39 11.05
N LYS A 52 3.08 -10.33 10.11
CA LYS A 52 4.24 -11.06 9.58
C LYS A 52 4.64 -10.51 8.21
N LYS A 53 5.80 -10.97 7.70
CA LYS A 53 6.22 -10.63 6.34
C LYS A 53 5.07 -10.81 5.33
N PRO A 54 4.94 -9.87 4.39
CA PRO A 54 5.84 -8.74 4.07
C PRO A 54 5.52 -7.42 4.81
N PHE A 55 4.73 -7.45 5.89
CA PHE A 55 4.22 -6.29 6.63
C PHE A 55 4.99 -6.00 7.94
N ASP A 56 6.18 -6.60 8.11
CA ASP A 56 6.93 -6.62 9.36
C ASP A 56 7.90 -5.45 9.56
N SER A 57 7.73 -4.36 8.81
CA SER A 57 8.55 -3.14 8.88
C SER A 57 7.75 -1.84 9.04
N GLU A 58 6.47 -1.95 9.32
CA GLU A 58 5.57 -0.79 9.39
C GLU A 58 5.93 0.19 10.51
N ASP A 59 6.44 -0.31 11.65
CA ASP A 59 6.87 0.52 12.77
C ASP A 59 7.97 1.52 12.39
N GLN A 60 8.90 1.09 11.54
CA GLN A 60 9.99 1.94 11.05
C GLN A 60 9.45 3.04 10.15
N ALA A 61 8.54 2.70 9.24
CA ALA A 61 7.90 3.67 8.35
C ALA A 61 7.08 4.69 9.13
N LEU A 62 6.25 4.25 10.10
CA LEU A 62 5.45 5.14 10.93
C LEU A 62 6.31 6.08 11.79
N ARG A 63 7.36 5.58 12.45
CA ARG A 63 8.28 6.41 13.26
C ARG A 63 8.99 7.46 12.40
N LEU A 64 9.43 7.07 11.20
CA LEU A 64 10.07 8.00 10.29
C LEU A 64 9.09 9.04 9.77
N ALA A 65 7.89 8.64 9.33
CA ALA A 65 6.84 9.55 8.90
C ALA A 65 6.49 10.56 10.00
N HIS A 66 6.34 10.10 11.25
CA HIS A 66 6.13 10.97 12.42
C HIS A 66 7.27 11.98 12.60
N THR A 67 8.52 11.54 12.52
CA THR A 67 9.70 12.41 12.65
C THR A 67 9.76 13.48 11.55
N LEU A 68 9.24 13.18 10.36
CA LEU A 68 9.15 14.09 9.22
C LEU A 68 7.92 15.02 9.26
N GLY A 69 7.10 14.92 10.32
CA GLY A 69 5.92 15.76 10.50
C GLY A 69 4.68 15.29 9.73
N VAL A 70 4.69 14.08 9.17
CA VAL A 70 3.47 13.47 8.60
C VAL A 70 2.54 13.09 9.74
N PRO A 71 1.26 13.51 9.73
CA PRO A 71 0.30 13.13 10.75
C PRO A 71 -0.03 11.63 10.67
N VAL A 72 0.58 10.84 11.56
CA VAL A 72 0.40 9.39 11.70
C VAL A 72 0.16 9.04 13.17
N PRO A 73 -0.40 7.86 13.51
CA PRO A 73 -0.47 7.41 14.89
C PRO A 73 0.92 7.30 15.51
N GLN A 74 1.06 7.71 16.77
CA GLN A 74 2.30 7.54 17.50
C GLN A 74 2.53 6.06 17.82
N VAL A 75 3.73 5.53 17.49
CA VAL A 75 4.17 4.19 17.89
C VAL A 75 4.83 4.28 19.27
N HIS A 76 4.17 3.78 20.31
CA HIS A 76 4.68 3.79 21.69
C HIS A 76 5.79 2.75 21.88
N ALA A 77 5.56 1.54 21.40
CA ALA A 77 6.54 0.45 21.45
C ALA A 77 6.38 -0.48 20.24
N SER A 78 7.47 -1.14 19.84
CA SER A 78 7.46 -2.22 18.86
C SER A 78 8.46 -3.31 19.22
N ALA A 79 8.16 -4.55 18.84
CA ALA A 79 9.03 -5.70 19.03
C ALA A 79 8.82 -6.71 17.90
N VAL A 80 9.84 -7.52 17.62
CA VAL A 80 9.76 -8.62 16.67
C VAL A 80 9.96 -9.95 17.41
N LEU A 81 9.06 -10.88 17.20
CA LEU A 81 9.11 -12.22 17.78
C LEU A 81 8.74 -13.27 16.73
N ASN A 82 9.62 -14.25 16.50
CA ASN A 82 9.39 -15.36 15.55
C ASN A 82 8.98 -14.88 14.14
N GLY A 83 9.51 -13.75 13.67
CA GLY A 83 9.20 -13.17 12.37
C GLY A 83 7.85 -12.42 12.28
N TRP A 84 7.26 -12.13 13.43
CA TRP A 84 6.11 -11.24 13.56
C TRP A 84 6.53 -9.92 14.20
N LEU A 85 6.11 -8.81 13.62
CA LEU A 85 6.15 -7.50 14.23
C LEU A 85 4.95 -7.33 15.14
N GLY A 86 5.14 -6.78 16.33
CA GLY A 86 4.08 -6.25 17.19
C GLY A 86 4.33 -4.78 17.47
N MET A 87 3.27 -3.97 17.49
CA MET A 87 3.32 -2.53 17.79
C MET A 87 2.20 -2.16 18.75
N LEU A 88 2.53 -1.36 19.78
CA LEU A 88 1.53 -0.58 20.54
C LEU A 88 1.54 0.84 19.98
N MET A 89 0.37 1.33 19.62
CA MET A 89 0.19 2.63 18.98
C MET A 89 -0.91 3.43 19.65
N GLU A 90 -0.92 4.73 19.38
CA GLU A 90 -1.98 5.66 19.75
C GLU A 90 -3.35 5.11 19.31
N ASP A 91 -4.32 5.06 20.24
CA ASP A 91 -5.72 4.84 19.90
C ASP A 91 -6.35 6.19 19.52
N LEU A 92 -6.71 6.34 18.27
CA LEU A 92 -7.29 7.56 17.74
C LEU A 92 -8.79 7.68 18.06
N GLY A 93 -9.39 6.63 18.64
CA GLY A 93 -10.84 6.54 18.80
C GLY A 93 -11.59 6.35 17.48
N PRO A 94 -12.90 6.58 17.44
CA PRO A 94 -13.69 6.48 16.21
C PRO A 94 -13.44 7.67 15.29
N SER A 95 -13.47 7.44 13.97
CA SER A 95 -13.53 8.52 13.00
C SER A 95 -14.84 9.30 13.14
N VAL A 96 -14.78 10.63 13.04
CA VAL A 96 -15.96 11.50 13.08
C VAL A 96 -16.73 11.55 11.76
N ARG A 97 -16.06 11.19 10.66
CA ARG A 97 -16.64 11.02 9.32
C ARG A 97 -15.69 10.21 8.43
N GLU A 98 -16.14 9.79 7.28
CA GLU A 98 -15.27 9.25 6.24
C GLU A 98 -14.42 10.36 5.61
N ALA A 99 -13.22 9.98 5.12
CA ALA A 99 -12.36 10.90 4.38
C ALA A 99 -12.91 11.16 2.97
N ASP A 100 -12.80 12.40 2.53
CA ASP A 100 -13.17 12.83 1.18
C ASP A 100 -11.94 13.16 0.30
N ASP A 101 -12.18 13.56 -0.94
CA ASP A 101 -11.11 13.86 -1.90
C ASP A 101 -10.20 15.02 -1.42
N LEU A 102 -10.72 16.00 -0.68
CA LEU A 102 -9.91 17.11 -0.15
C LEU A 102 -9.01 16.67 1.01
N ASP A 103 -9.49 15.77 1.86
CA ASP A 103 -8.65 15.16 2.90
C ASP A 103 -7.49 14.37 2.29
N GLY A 104 -7.79 13.56 1.26
CA GLY A 104 -6.78 12.81 0.54
C GLY A 104 -5.75 13.71 -0.14
N VAL A 105 -6.18 14.78 -0.78
CA VAL A 105 -5.29 15.80 -1.36
C VAL A 105 -4.39 16.40 -0.29
N ALA A 106 -4.94 16.82 0.84
CA ALA A 106 -4.16 17.42 1.93
C ALA A 106 -3.11 16.44 2.49
N ALA A 107 -3.50 15.18 2.67
CA ALA A 107 -2.59 14.13 3.14
C ALA A 107 -1.47 13.84 2.13
N ALA A 108 -1.81 13.75 0.83
CA ALA A 108 -0.84 13.52 -0.24
C ALA A 108 0.16 14.67 -0.37
N VAL A 109 -0.28 15.92 -0.29
CA VAL A 109 0.61 17.10 -0.33
C VAL A 109 1.66 17.04 0.78
N ILE A 110 1.25 16.71 2.01
CA ILE A 110 2.17 16.61 3.14
C ILE A 110 3.11 15.41 2.97
N LEU A 111 2.59 14.23 2.62
CA LEU A 111 3.40 13.03 2.46
C LEU A 111 4.45 13.20 1.34
N HIS A 112 4.02 13.60 0.16
CA HIS A 112 4.89 13.77 -1.00
C HIS A 112 5.80 15.01 -0.90
N GLY A 113 5.47 15.98 -0.04
CA GLY A 113 6.29 17.14 0.23
C GLY A 113 7.48 16.85 1.14
N THR A 114 7.57 15.67 1.75
CA THR A 114 8.71 15.27 2.58
C THR A 114 9.93 15.00 1.70
N ARG A 115 11.00 15.80 1.91
CA ARG A 115 12.23 15.73 1.07
C ARG A 115 13.18 14.59 1.40
N THR A 116 12.98 13.93 2.52
CA THR A 116 13.85 12.84 2.95
C THR A 116 13.38 11.54 2.34
N ALA A 117 14.18 10.98 1.42
CA ALA A 117 13.92 9.64 0.92
C ALA A 117 14.00 8.65 2.10
N PRO A 118 12.95 7.89 2.40
CA PRO A 118 12.98 6.91 3.47
C PRO A 118 13.92 5.75 3.09
N PRO A 119 14.54 5.06 4.07
CA PRO A 119 15.28 3.83 3.84
C PRO A 119 14.34 2.66 3.54
N LEU A 120 13.44 2.86 2.59
CA LEU A 120 12.42 1.92 2.14
C LEU A 120 12.82 1.32 0.79
N PRO A 121 12.22 0.20 0.38
CA PRO A 121 12.41 -0.33 -0.97
C PRO A 121 12.16 0.75 -2.02
N VAL A 122 12.97 0.82 -3.07
CA VAL A 122 12.85 1.83 -4.12
C VAL A 122 12.15 1.23 -5.34
N LEU A 123 11.14 1.89 -5.87
CA LEU A 123 10.49 1.60 -7.15
C LEU A 123 10.77 2.74 -8.12
N ASP A 124 12.01 2.79 -8.62
CA ASP A 124 12.43 3.72 -9.67
C ASP A 124 11.98 3.25 -11.07
N GLN A 125 12.35 4.00 -12.12
CA GLN A 125 12.02 3.64 -13.49
C GLN A 125 12.53 2.25 -13.87
N ASN A 126 13.74 1.86 -13.42
CA ASN A 126 14.31 0.56 -13.73
C ASN A 126 13.51 -0.59 -13.10
N ARG A 127 13.07 -0.42 -11.85
CA ARG A 127 12.25 -1.42 -11.17
C ARG A 127 10.80 -1.41 -11.67
N LEU A 128 10.25 -0.23 -11.98
CA LEU A 128 8.90 -0.12 -12.53
C LEU A 128 8.77 -0.90 -13.84
N ARG A 129 9.71 -0.72 -14.79
CA ARG A 129 9.70 -1.44 -16.07
C ARG A 129 9.86 -2.96 -15.94
N THR A 130 10.39 -3.46 -14.81
CA THR A 130 10.54 -4.90 -14.56
C THR A 130 9.30 -5.57 -13.97
N LEU A 131 8.28 -4.83 -13.56
CA LEU A 131 7.07 -5.39 -12.95
C LEU A 131 6.40 -6.47 -13.84
N PRO A 132 6.23 -6.27 -15.17
CA PRO A 132 5.62 -7.31 -16.01
C PRO A 132 6.47 -8.59 -16.06
N ALA A 133 7.79 -8.48 -16.13
CA ALA A 133 8.69 -9.64 -16.13
C ALA A 133 8.64 -10.38 -14.79
N ARG A 134 8.59 -9.68 -13.66
CA ARG A 134 8.41 -10.28 -12.34
C ARG A 134 7.06 -11.00 -12.21
N ALA A 135 6.00 -10.40 -12.76
CA ALA A 135 4.68 -11.05 -12.81
C ALA A 135 4.71 -12.33 -13.67
N LEU A 136 5.43 -12.35 -14.79
CA LEU A 136 5.69 -13.56 -15.59
C LEU A 136 6.42 -14.63 -14.78
N GLU A 137 7.45 -14.27 -14.01
CA GLU A 137 8.13 -15.20 -13.11
C GLU A 137 7.20 -15.80 -12.06
N HIS A 138 6.28 -15.01 -11.51
CA HIS A 138 5.26 -15.52 -10.59
C HIS A 138 4.30 -16.47 -11.30
N LEU A 139 3.85 -16.16 -12.51
CA LEU A 139 3.00 -17.04 -13.32
C LEU A 139 3.69 -18.40 -13.58
N GLU A 140 4.98 -18.38 -13.96
CA GLU A 140 5.74 -19.61 -14.16
C GLU A 140 5.84 -20.46 -12.88
N ARG A 141 6.04 -19.83 -11.72
CA ARG A 141 6.07 -20.52 -10.44
C ARG A 141 4.71 -21.12 -10.08
N LEU A 142 3.61 -20.40 -10.31
CA LEU A 142 2.26 -20.91 -10.13
C LEU A 142 2.00 -22.10 -11.04
N ARG A 143 2.39 -22.06 -12.31
CA ARG A 143 2.26 -23.16 -13.27
C ARG A 143 3.09 -24.38 -12.87
N LYS A 144 4.32 -24.20 -12.37
CA LYS A 144 5.14 -25.30 -11.84
C LYS A 144 4.53 -25.98 -10.61
N ALA A 145 3.61 -25.30 -9.91
CA ALA A 145 2.84 -25.83 -8.80
C ALA A 145 1.43 -26.33 -9.22
N ASP A 146 1.25 -26.63 -10.51
CA ASP A 146 -0.03 -27.07 -11.12
C ASP A 146 -1.21 -26.10 -10.90
N ARG A 147 -0.90 -24.81 -10.75
CA ARG A 147 -1.87 -23.73 -10.58
C ARG A 147 -1.87 -22.83 -11.82
N TRP A 148 -2.96 -22.11 -12.08
CA TRP A 148 -3.11 -21.12 -13.16
C TRP A 148 -2.78 -21.65 -14.58
N GLN A 149 -3.04 -22.94 -14.84
CA GLN A 149 -2.69 -23.60 -16.11
C GLN A 149 -3.43 -22.97 -17.31
N ASP A 150 -4.71 -22.53 -17.11
CA ASP A 150 -5.56 -21.94 -18.15
C ASP A 150 -5.42 -20.40 -18.21
N ALA A 151 -4.26 -19.85 -17.89
CA ALA A 151 -4.02 -18.39 -17.86
C ALA A 151 -3.06 -17.94 -18.98
N ASP A 152 -3.21 -18.47 -20.21
CA ASP A 152 -2.40 -18.06 -21.35
C ASP A 152 -2.65 -16.61 -21.76
N ASP A 153 -3.90 -16.15 -21.64
CA ASP A 153 -4.28 -14.76 -21.82
C ASP A 153 -3.55 -13.79 -20.87
N VAL A 154 -3.31 -14.22 -19.63
CA VAL A 154 -2.49 -13.46 -18.66
C VAL A 154 -1.06 -13.36 -19.12
N LYS A 155 -0.47 -14.48 -19.62
CA LYS A 155 0.89 -14.49 -20.17
C LYS A 155 1.01 -13.54 -21.37
N ASP A 156 0.11 -13.66 -22.34
CA ASP A 156 0.13 -12.85 -23.54
C ASP A 156 0.02 -11.35 -23.24
N ALA A 157 -0.84 -10.98 -22.29
CA ALA A 157 -0.97 -9.60 -21.84
C ALA A 157 0.33 -9.09 -21.18
N LEU A 158 0.94 -9.88 -20.29
CA LEU A 158 2.19 -9.54 -19.62
C LEU A 158 3.35 -9.41 -20.61
N ASP A 159 3.44 -10.27 -21.61
CA ASP A 159 4.48 -10.20 -22.67
C ASP A 159 4.34 -8.89 -23.48
N ARG A 160 3.13 -8.49 -23.85
CA ARG A 160 2.88 -7.21 -24.55
C ARG A 160 3.30 -6.03 -23.68
N ILE A 161 2.92 -6.02 -22.39
CA ILE A 161 3.27 -4.96 -21.46
C ILE A 161 4.79 -4.92 -21.27
N ALA A 162 5.47 -6.06 -21.13
CA ALA A 162 6.92 -6.13 -20.99
C ALA A 162 7.66 -5.53 -22.20
N GLN A 163 7.16 -5.74 -23.40
CA GLN A 163 7.74 -5.16 -24.64
C GLN A 163 7.64 -3.63 -24.66
N ALA A 164 6.56 -3.06 -24.13
CA ALA A 164 6.35 -1.61 -24.09
C ALA A 164 6.94 -0.94 -22.83
N ALA A 165 7.32 -1.73 -21.81
CA ALA A 165 7.62 -1.26 -20.47
C ALA A 165 8.76 -0.22 -20.41
N GLU A 166 9.80 -0.35 -21.24
CA GLU A 166 10.92 0.61 -21.32
C GLU A 166 10.39 2.01 -21.67
N ALA A 167 9.64 2.12 -22.77
CA ALA A 167 9.10 3.40 -23.23
C ALA A 167 8.04 3.95 -22.27
N ARG A 168 7.14 3.08 -21.79
CA ARG A 168 6.00 3.49 -20.94
C ARG A 168 6.40 3.83 -19.51
N SER A 169 7.54 3.35 -18.98
CA SER A 169 8.04 3.73 -17.65
C SER A 169 8.80 5.06 -17.62
N ALA A 170 9.10 5.64 -18.78
CA ALA A 170 9.80 6.92 -18.85
C ALA A 170 9.11 8.00 -18.02
N GLY A 171 9.90 8.81 -17.30
CA GLY A 171 9.40 9.86 -16.42
C GLY A 171 8.92 9.36 -15.04
N ALA A 172 9.17 8.11 -14.68
CA ALA A 172 8.81 7.58 -13.35
C ALA A 172 9.47 8.35 -12.19
N THR A 173 10.62 8.98 -12.42
CA THR A 173 11.34 9.75 -11.42
C THR A 173 11.02 11.24 -11.42
N LEU A 174 10.09 11.70 -12.27
CA LEU A 174 9.56 13.07 -12.16
C LEU A 174 8.78 13.22 -10.85
N GLU A 175 8.83 14.41 -10.29
CA GLU A 175 8.10 14.72 -9.05
C GLU A 175 6.56 14.58 -9.23
N PRO A 176 5.83 14.12 -8.19
CA PRO A 176 6.36 13.74 -6.88
C PRO A 176 7.04 12.38 -6.92
N PHE A 177 8.32 12.33 -6.57
CA PHE A 177 9.09 11.10 -6.41
C PHE A 177 9.68 11.05 -5.00
N GLY A 178 9.31 10.06 -4.22
CA GLY A 178 9.71 9.95 -2.82
C GLY A 178 8.85 8.96 -2.07
N TRP A 179 8.23 9.37 -0.98
CA TRP A 179 7.31 8.53 -0.24
C TRP A 179 6.13 8.10 -1.10
N VAL A 180 5.84 6.80 -1.07
CA VAL A 180 4.62 6.19 -1.56
C VAL A 180 4.04 5.35 -0.42
N HIS A 181 2.82 5.65 -0.03
CA HIS A 181 2.08 4.92 0.98
C HIS A 181 1.70 3.50 0.52
N SER A 182 1.40 3.38 -0.77
CA SER A 182 1.00 2.15 -1.49
C SER A 182 -0.44 1.66 -1.27
N GLU A 183 -1.06 1.99 -0.17
CA GLU A 183 -2.46 1.69 0.15
C GLU A 183 -3.22 3.00 0.46
N PHE A 184 -2.98 4.02 -0.37
CA PHE A 184 -3.51 5.36 -0.19
C PHE A 184 -4.96 5.43 -0.69
N HIS A 185 -5.91 5.30 0.23
CA HIS A 185 -7.35 5.37 -0.05
C HIS A 185 -8.12 5.89 1.17
N PRO A 186 -9.41 6.28 1.04
CA PRO A 186 -10.16 6.92 2.13
C PRO A 186 -10.14 6.15 3.45
N THR A 187 -10.13 4.82 3.43
CA THR A 187 -10.11 4.01 4.66
C THR A 187 -8.75 3.96 5.35
N SER A 188 -7.67 4.40 4.67
CA SER A 188 -6.34 4.57 5.26
C SER A 188 -6.16 5.95 5.89
N LEU A 189 -7.18 6.80 5.85
CA LEU A 189 -7.16 8.13 6.42
C LEU A 189 -8.22 8.24 7.53
N HIS A 190 -7.75 8.27 8.78
CA HIS A 190 -8.61 8.48 9.95
C HIS A 190 -8.90 9.97 10.13
N ILE A 191 -10.17 10.35 10.21
CA ILE A 191 -10.60 11.72 10.46
C ILE A 191 -11.10 11.82 11.90
N GLY A 192 -10.26 12.38 12.77
CA GLY A 192 -10.59 12.63 14.18
C GLY A 192 -10.92 14.08 14.45
N GLU A 193 -11.36 14.40 15.69
CA GLU A 193 -11.65 15.77 16.12
C GLU A 193 -10.43 16.71 16.01
N ARG A 194 -9.21 16.16 16.13
CA ARG A 194 -7.94 16.91 16.07
C ARG A 194 -7.29 16.91 14.66
N GLY A 195 -8.06 16.60 13.63
CA GLY A 195 -7.58 16.48 12.25
C GLY A 195 -7.38 15.03 11.81
N TRP A 196 -6.77 14.85 10.67
CA TRP A 196 -6.55 13.53 10.09
C TRP A 196 -5.25 12.86 10.53
N ARG A 197 -5.22 11.53 10.42
CA ARG A 197 -4.02 10.68 10.57
C ARG A 197 -3.99 9.67 9.44
N LEU A 198 -2.84 9.53 8.82
CA LEU A 198 -2.61 8.52 7.79
C LEU A 198 -2.18 7.20 8.46
N LEU A 199 -2.87 6.11 8.13
CA LEU A 199 -2.73 4.78 8.74
C LEU A 199 -2.10 3.82 7.75
N ASP A 200 -1.61 2.67 8.24
CA ASP A 200 -1.29 1.48 7.44
C ASP A 200 -0.12 1.66 6.44
N PHE A 201 1.06 1.99 6.98
CA PHE A 201 2.31 2.11 6.22
C PHE A 201 3.01 0.76 5.94
N ALA A 202 2.28 -0.35 6.09
CA ALA A 202 2.86 -1.70 6.05
C ALA A 202 3.60 -2.02 4.73
N ARG A 203 3.27 -1.33 3.64
CA ARG A 203 3.85 -1.54 2.31
C ARG A 203 4.42 -0.27 1.70
N ALA A 204 4.70 0.73 2.50
CA ALA A 204 5.30 1.97 2.03
C ALA A 204 6.65 1.73 1.33
N PHE A 205 6.93 2.51 0.30
CA PHE A 205 8.18 2.44 -0.46
C PHE A 205 8.60 3.82 -0.98
N THR A 206 9.78 3.92 -1.58
CA THR A 206 10.22 5.11 -2.31
C THR A 206 9.92 4.93 -3.79
N GLY A 207 9.16 5.85 -4.40
CA GLY A 207 8.77 5.74 -5.81
C GLY A 207 7.93 6.91 -6.31
N PRO A 208 7.24 6.73 -7.45
CA PRO A 208 6.37 7.76 -8.01
C PRO A 208 5.13 7.98 -7.13
N GLY A 209 4.97 9.14 -6.50
CA GLY A 209 3.80 9.47 -5.69
C GLY A 209 2.48 9.49 -6.48
N LEU A 210 2.54 9.52 -7.82
CA LEU A 210 1.35 9.35 -8.65
C LEU A 210 0.67 7.99 -8.45
N LEU A 211 1.37 6.96 -7.96
CA LEU A 211 0.78 5.67 -7.62
C LEU A 211 -0.19 5.79 -6.44
N ASP A 212 0.14 6.61 -5.43
CA ASP A 212 -0.78 6.92 -4.33
C ASP A 212 -2.00 7.69 -4.84
N LEU A 213 -1.78 8.77 -5.59
CA LEU A 213 -2.87 9.58 -6.12
C LEU A 213 -3.83 8.75 -6.99
N SER A 214 -3.31 7.77 -7.75
CA SER A 214 -4.14 6.88 -8.58
C SER A 214 -4.85 5.79 -7.76
N SER A 215 -4.37 5.47 -6.55
CA SER A 215 -5.02 4.47 -5.68
C SER A 215 -6.19 5.04 -4.87
N TRP A 216 -6.29 6.36 -4.73
CA TRP A 216 -7.26 7.02 -3.86
C TRP A 216 -8.71 6.58 -4.11
N HIS A 217 -9.11 6.46 -5.37
CA HIS A 217 -10.46 6.01 -5.74
C HIS A 217 -10.61 4.49 -5.80
N GLY A 218 -9.58 3.74 -5.37
CA GLY A 218 -9.59 2.28 -5.33
C GLY A 218 -9.38 1.60 -6.68
N THR A 219 -9.46 0.28 -6.66
CA THR A 219 -9.20 -0.57 -7.83
C THR A 219 -10.33 -1.55 -8.13
N ILE A 220 -11.43 -1.50 -7.39
CA ILE A 220 -12.58 -2.40 -7.60
C ILE A 220 -13.36 -1.96 -8.84
N GLU A 221 -13.61 -0.66 -8.95
CA GLU A 221 -14.28 -0.06 -10.10
C GLU A 221 -13.31 0.11 -11.29
N PRO A 222 -13.85 0.22 -12.52
CA PRO A 222 -13.03 0.57 -13.68
C PRO A 222 -12.24 1.87 -13.46
N PRO A 223 -11.05 1.99 -14.05
CA PRO A 223 -10.26 3.21 -13.93
C PRO A 223 -10.98 4.39 -14.58
N HIS A 224 -10.87 5.55 -13.93
CA HIS A 224 -11.54 6.76 -14.40
C HIS A 224 -10.53 7.91 -14.60
N PRO A 225 -9.84 7.98 -15.77
CA PRO A 225 -8.79 8.97 -16.02
C PRO A 225 -9.23 10.43 -15.79
N ILE A 226 -10.43 10.79 -16.22
CA ILE A 226 -10.96 12.17 -16.04
C ILE A 226 -11.09 12.50 -14.55
N ARG A 227 -11.58 11.58 -13.73
CA ARG A 227 -11.68 11.80 -12.28
C ARG A 227 -10.29 11.95 -11.65
N LEU A 228 -9.33 11.11 -12.04
CA LEU A 228 -7.96 11.25 -11.56
C LEU A 228 -7.35 12.58 -12.02
N ARG A 229 -7.60 13.02 -13.26
CA ARG A 229 -7.10 14.33 -13.74
C ARG A 229 -7.56 15.48 -12.83
N VAL A 230 -8.86 15.50 -12.47
CA VAL A 230 -9.40 16.51 -11.54
C VAL A 230 -8.72 16.41 -10.17
N TYR A 231 -8.50 15.20 -9.66
CA TYR A 231 -7.81 14.98 -8.39
C TYR A 231 -6.35 15.45 -8.40
N LEU A 232 -5.62 15.22 -9.50
CA LEU A 232 -4.26 15.73 -9.70
C LEU A 232 -4.24 17.26 -9.75
N GLU A 233 -5.23 17.90 -10.39
CA GLU A 233 -5.35 19.38 -10.43
C GLU A 233 -5.63 19.95 -9.05
N GLN A 234 -6.46 19.29 -8.24
CA GLN A 234 -6.68 19.66 -6.84
C GLN A 234 -5.39 19.50 -6.01
N TYR A 235 -4.64 18.40 -6.21
CA TYR A 235 -3.35 18.17 -5.55
C TYR A 235 -2.36 19.31 -5.86
N VAL A 236 -2.20 19.71 -7.11
CA VAL A 236 -1.32 20.83 -7.50
C VAL A 236 -1.80 22.13 -6.91
N THR A 237 -3.12 22.41 -6.96
CA THR A 237 -3.71 23.62 -6.39
C THR A 237 -3.50 23.75 -4.89
N ALA A 238 -3.49 22.61 -4.18
CA ALA A 238 -3.25 22.54 -2.73
C ALA A 238 -1.77 22.65 -2.33
N GLY A 239 -0.85 22.80 -3.29
CA GLY A 239 0.59 22.98 -3.06
C GLY A 239 1.45 21.77 -3.40
N GLY A 240 0.88 20.74 -4.02
CA GLY A 240 1.65 19.66 -4.63
C GLY A 240 2.44 20.13 -5.85
N THR A 241 3.41 19.32 -6.27
CA THR A 241 4.27 19.70 -7.40
C THR A 241 3.49 19.77 -8.73
N PRO A 242 3.72 20.80 -9.58
CA PRO A 242 3.13 20.88 -10.92
C PRO A 242 3.49 19.69 -11.83
N ASP A 243 4.63 19.05 -11.60
CA ASP A 243 5.09 17.88 -12.37
C ASP A 243 4.13 16.67 -12.22
N ALA A 244 3.23 16.69 -11.23
CA ALA A 244 2.16 15.71 -11.11
C ALA A 244 1.22 15.68 -12.33
N LEU A 245 1.14 16.77 -13.08
CA LEU A 245 0.35 16.91 -14.31
C LEU A 245 1.16 16.68 -15.59
N ALA A 246 2.49 16.51 -15.47
CA ALA A 246 3.37 16.33 -16.61
C ALA A 246 3.16 14.98 -17.31
N PRO A 247 3.15 14.92 -18.65
CA PRO A 247 3.12 13.67 -19.39
C PRO A 247 4.32 12.79 -19.06
N ARG A 248 4.11 11.47 -19.02
CA ARG A 248 5.13 10.45 -18.75
C ARG A 248 4.98 9.28 -19.69
N GLY A 249 6.09 8.72 -20.18
CA GLY A 249 6.05 7.57 -21.06
C GLY A 249 5.25 7.76 -22.37
N GLY A 250 5.11 9.02 -22.83
CA GLY A 250 4.28 9.36 -23.99
C GLY A 250 2.78 9.40 -23.70
N LEU A 251 2.36 9.33 -22.44
CA LEU A 251 0.97 9.32 -21.99
C LEU A 251 0.66 10.55 -21.15
N THR A 252 -0.63 10.89 -20.99
CA THR A 252 -1.04 11.86 -19.97
C THR A 252 -0.75 11.32 -18.57
N ALA A 253 -0.59 12.20 -17.58
CA ALA A 253 -0.23 11.81 -16.21
C ALA A 253 -1.22 10.81 -15.59
N GLU A 254 -2.52 11.03 -15.81
CA GLU A 254 -3.59 10.17 -15.29
C GLU A 254 -3.62 8.78 -15.92
N HIS A 255 -3.36 8.64 -17.21
CA HIS A 255 -3.26 7.35 -17.87
C HIS A 255 -2.03 6.59 -17.41
N TRP A 256 -0.87 7.27 -17.35
CA TRP A 256 0.38 6.70 -16.86
C TRP A 256 0.24 6.21 -15.41
N ALA A 257 -0.32 7.04 -14.53
CA ALA A 257 -0.47 6.72 -13.11
C ALA A 257 -1.39 5.53 -12.87
N LEU A 258 -2.59 5.54 -13.47
CA LEU A 258 -3.54 4.44 -13.37
C LEU A 258 -2.99 3.14 -13.96
N GLY A 259 -2.34 3.21 -15.14
CA GLY A 259 -1.76 2.05 -15.81
C GLY A 259 -0.68 1.38 -14.96
N TRP A 260 0.28 2.15 -14.45
CA TRP A 260 1.35 1.60 -13.62
C TRP A 260 0.87 1.17 -12.23
N HIS A 261 -0.10 1.85 -11.64
CA HIS A 261 -0.72 1.39 -10.40
C HIS A 261 -1.40 0.03 -10.58
N ARG A 262 -2.15 -0.17 -11.68
CA ARG A 262 -2.75 -1.47 -12.01
C ARG A 262 -1.70 -2.56 -12.25
N MET A 263 -0.59 -2.24 -12.94
CA MET A 263 0.51 -3.19 -13.15
C MET A 263 1.20 -3.56 -11.82
N TRP A 264 1.40 -2.58 -10.94
CA TRP A 264 1.92 -2.83 -9.59
C TRP A 264 1.00 -3.74 -8.77
N ALA A 265 -0.32 -3.52 -8.86
CA ALA A 265 -1.31 -4.38 -8.21
C ALA A 265 -1.32 -5.82 -8.78
N VAL A 266 -1.14 -5.99 -10.11
CA VAL A 266 -1.03 -7.31 -10.75
C VAL A 266 0.16 -8.09 -10.18
N GLU A 267 1.33 -7.47 -10.17
CA GLU A 267 2.54 -8.12 -9.63
C GLU A 267 2.35 -8.54 -8.17
N TRP A 268 1.78 -7.64 -7.35
CA TRP A 268 1.48 -7.92 -5.96
C TRP A 268 0.47 -9.07 -5.77
N PHE A 269 -0.62 -9.11 -6.52
CA PHE A 269 -1.61 -10.20 -6.39
C PHE A 269 -1.00 -11.55 -6.76
N MET A 270 -0.15 -11.61 -7.77
CA MET A 270 0.53 -12.83 -8.17
C MET A 270 1.59 -13.26 -7.14
N GLU A 271 2.33 -12.30 -6.56
CA GLU A 271 3.25 -12.58 -5.45
C GLU A 271 2.49 -13.10 -4.21
N GLN A 272 1.36 -12.50 -3.86
CA GLN A 272 0.51 -12.99 -2.77
C GLN A 272 0.07 -14.43 -2.99
N SER A 273 -0.40 -14.74 -4.20
CA SER A 273 -0.89 -16.09 -4.53
C SER A 273 0.16 -17.17 -4.35
N ILE A 274 1.46 -16.88 -4.63
CA ILE A 274 2.52 -17.89 -4.57
C ILE A 274 3.32 -17.87 -3.28
N ARG A 275 3.53 -16.69 -2.66
CA ARG A 275 4.46 -16.56 -1.54
C ARG A 275 3.81 -16.40 -0.17
N TRP A 276 2.71 -15.67 -0.11
CA TRP A 276 2.18 -15.19 1.17
C TRP A 276 0.92 -15.90 1.62
N ILE A 277 -0.07 -16.02 0.74
CA ILE A 277 -1.32 -16.75 1.01
C ILE A 277 -1.12 -18.21 0.67
N ASN A 278 -0.63 -18.49 -0.54
CA ASN A 278 -0.32 -19.81 -1.06
C ASN A 278 -1.46 -20.86 -0.84
N ASP A 279 -2.70 -20.39 -1.04
CA ASP A 279 -3.91 -21.21 -0.96
C ASP A 279 -4.56 -21.33 -2.34
N PRO A 280 -4.53 -22.51 -2.99
CA PRO A 280 -5.15 -22.71 -4.30
C PRO A 280 -6.65 -22.40 -4.35
N ALA A 281 -7.37 -22.48 -3.23
CA ALA A 281 -8.79 -22.16 -3.16
C ALA A 281 -9.06 -20.67 -3.51
N THR A 282 -8.07 -19.79 -3.36
CA THR A 282 -8.16 -18.35 -3.68
C THR A 282 -7.89 -18.05 -5.15
N ASP A 283 -7.33 -18.99 -5.93
CA ASP A 283 -6.90 -18.77 -7.31
C ASP A 283 -7.97 -18.19 -8.23
N PRO A 284 -9.23 -18.68 -8.24
CA PRO A 284 -10.23 -18.12 -9.14
C PRO A 284 -10.48 -16.62 -8.94
N ALA A 285 -10.43 -16.16 -7.68
CA ALA A 285 -10.59 -14.76 -7.34
C ALA A 285 -9.39 -13.91 -7.80
N TYR A 286 -8.17 -14.41 -7.57
CA TYR A 286 -6.94 -13.75 -8.01
C TYR A 286 -6.82 -13.69 -9.53
N ILE A 287 -7.10 -14.78 -10.25
CA ILE A 287 -7.11 -14.83 -11.72
C ILE A 287 -8.08 -13.78 -12.28
N LYS A 288 -9.30 -13.73 -11.73
CA LYS A 288 -10.30 -12.73 -12.13
C LYS A 288 -9.81 -11.29 -11.91
N ALA A 289 -9.21 -11.00 -10.77
CA ALA A 289 -8.67 -9.68 -10.46
C ALA A 289 -7.50 -9.31 -11.39
N VAL A 290 -6.56 -10.23 -11.59
CA VAL A 290 -5.39 -10.03 -12.47
C VAL A 290 -5.83 -9.79 -13.91
N ARG A 291 -6.75 -10.59 -14.48
CA ARG A 291 -7.30 -10.40 -15.83
C ARG A 291 -7.91 -9.01 -16.02
N ARG A 292 -8.73 -8.58 -15.05
CA ARG A 292 -9.33 -7.25 -15.08
C ARG A 292 -8.26 -6.16 -15.09
N HIS A 293 -7.29 -6.23 -14.17
CA HIS A 293 -6.22 -5.23 -14.10
C HIS A 293 -5.33 -5.22 -15.34
N LEU A 294 -5.03 -6.37 -15.93
CA LEU A 294 -4.25 -6.43 -17.19
C LEU A 294 -5.01 -5.80 -18.35
N THR A 295 -6.31 -6.00 -18.44
CA THR A 295 -7.17 -5.29 -19.43
C THR A 295 -7.08 -3.78 -19.25
N ASP A 296 -7.17 -3.30 -17.99
CA ASP A 296 -7.02 -1.88 -17.68
C ASP A 296 -5.62 -1.37 -18.06
N VAL A 297 -4.55 -2.12 -17.74
CA VAL A 297 -3.16 -1.76 -18.07
C VAL A 297 -2.97 -1.58 -19.57
N LEU A 298 -3.41 -2.55 -20.37
CA LEU A 298 -3.26 -2.51 -21.83
C LEU A 298 -3.97 -1.27 -22.41
N HIS A 299 -5.17 -0.97 -21.93
CA HIS A 299 -5.92 0.21 -22.36
C HIS A 299 -5.26 1.52 -21.92
N LEU A 300 -4.89 1.64 -20.65
CA LEU A 300 -4.35 2.88 -20.06
C LEU A 300 -2.93 3.19 -20.56
N LEU A 301 -2.10 2.18 -20.78
CA LEU A 301 -0.75 2.36 -21.31
C LEU A 301 -0.71 2.35 -22.85
N GLU A 302 -1.86 2.27 -23.52
CA GLU A 302 -1.99 2.28 -24.99
C GLU A 302 -1.09 1.22 -25.65
N ILE A 303 -1.25 -0.05 -25.25
CA ILE A 303 -0.46 -1.21 -25.68
C ILE A 303 -1.32 -2.19 -26.45
#